data_f1f09ecb53e63f975b217fa3eb8a1a30
#
_entry.id   f1f09ecb53e63f975b217fa3eb8a1a30
#
_cell.length_a   1.000
_cell.length_b   1.000
_cell.length_c   1.000
_cell.angle_alpha   90.00
_cell.angle_beta   90.00
_cell.angle_gamma   90.00
#
_symmetry.space_group_name_H-M   'P 1'
#
loop_
_entity.id
_entity.type
_entity.pdbx_description
1 polymer ?
#
loop_
_entity_poly.entity_id
_entity_poly.type
_entity_poly.pdbx_seq_one_letter_code
_entity_poly.pdbx_strand_id
1 'polypeptide(L)'
;MRRAETIEKLYLDFDGFFASVMQQAMPELRGRPVGIIPFETSAAYSTSVIACSKEAKAAGCSNVMRVPEALDLCPELVLVTQRPDLFRRAHNALLNEITCEIPIETVKSIDEMTCSLDTSAIADPAHLAQNIKQRIKNNIGEYITCSIGFAANRFLAKMACKMDKPNGVTIWQPEKMPGPLFALPLSDIPGVGKKIERRLNAANIWSIADLWDTQPKHLRSLWGNVNGERMWYALHGYDIYATPTGRGMFGHGRVLPPNWRDRLHAQSCSRLLLTKAARRMRREGYFAGMLSLWIKMRQGRWSDSLELPSVQDDHACLKALTALWDKAAKHLPLKAEILRVGVTLHRLSAAHARQLDLLENDDEERQRCEVLSTAIDALNRKFGKRVVTLGPWTPPPGGYAGGKIAYNRIPSAEDFW
;
A
#
# COMPACT_ATOMS: atom_id res chain seq x y z
N MET A 1 -22.74 -17.55 -3.66
CA MET A 1 -21.68 -17.23 -4.64
C MET A 1 -22.21 -17.62 -6.01
N ARG A 2 -22.12 -16.72 -7.00
CA ARG A 2 -22.52 -16.99 -8.39
C ARG A 2 -21.27 -17.25 -9.22
N ARG A 3 -21.31 -18.23 -10.09
CA ARG A 3 -20.29 -18.45 -11.13
C ARG A 3 -20.68 -17.56 -12.31
N ALA A 4 -19.75 -16.77 -12.80
CA ALA A 4 -19.99 -15.93 -13.96
C ALA A 4 -19.97 -16.75 -15.25
N GLU A 5 -20.92 -16.51 -16.15
CA GLU A 5 -21.02 -17.18 -17.45
C GLU A 5 -20.36 -16.37 -18.57
N THR A 6 -20.09 -15.08 -18.32
CA THR A 6 -19.44 -14.17 -19.24
C THR A 6 -18.22 -13.51 -18.58
N ILE A 7 -17.48 -12.71 -19.33
CA ILE A 7 -16.50 -11.79 -18.75
C ILE A 7 -17.25 -10.65 -18.05
N GLU A 8 -16.99 -10.44 -16.75
CA GLU A 8 -17.71 -9.47 -15.94
C GLU A 8 -16.80 -8.41 -15.30
N LYS A 9 -15.49 -8.68 -15.30
CA LYS A 9 -14.52 -7.80 -14.63
C LYS A 9 -13.35 -7.46 -15.53
N LEU A 10 -12.96 -6.19 -15.43
CA LEU A 10 -11.71 -5.65 -15.93
C LEU A 10 -10.77 -5.42 -14.75
N TYR A 11 -9.51 -5.80 -14.89
CA TYR A 11 -8.41 -5.45 -14.00
C TYR A 11 -7.36 -4.65 -14.77
N LEU A 12 -7.02 -3.46 -14.28
CA LEU A 12 -6.02 -2.58 -14.87
C LEU A 12 -4.86 -2.42 -13.90
N ASP A 13 -3.63 -2.48 -14.44
CA ASP A 13 -2.38 -2.35 -13.68
C ASP A 13 -1.41 -1.49 -14.49
N PHE A 14 -0.96 -0.35 -13.94
CA PHE A 14 0.00 0.53 -14.61
C PHE A 14 1.40 -0.07 -14.59
N ASP A 15 2.05 -0.10 -15.75
CA ASP A 15 3.35 -0.74 -15.93
C ASP A 15 4.47 0.11 -15.31
N GLY A 16 5.10 -0.42 -14.25
CA GLY A 16 6.21 0.27 -13.59
C GLY A 16 5.86 1.67 -13.09
N PHE A 17 4.65 1.87 -12.58
CA PHE A 17 3.99 3.13 -12.29
C PHE A 17 4.92 4.25 -11.79
N PHE A 18 5.68 4.02 -10.72
CA PHE A 18 6.54 5.06 -10.14
C PHE A 18 7.63 5.54 -11.11
N ALA A 19 8.26 4.62 -11.82
CA ALA A 19 9.31 4.96 -12.78
C ALA A 19 8.70 5.61 -14.05
N SER A 20 7.57 5.08 -14.53
CA SER A 20 6.86 5.65 -15.69
C SER A 20 6.36 7.06 -15.44
N VAL A 21 5.85 7.36 -14.23
CA VAL A 21 5.47 8.73 -13.82
C VAL A 21 6.67 9.66 -13.80
N MET A 22 7.84 9.20 -13.33
CA MET A 22 9.06 10.00 -13.34
C MET A 22 9.54 10.24 -14.78
N GLN A 23 9.55 9.22 -15.64
CA GLN A 23 9.91 9.36 -17.05
C GLN A 23 8.95 10.29 -17.82
N GLN A 24 7.65 10.25 -17.49
CA GLN A 24 6.66 11.17 -18.08
C GLN A 24 6.92 12.61 -17.64
N ALA A 25 7.22 12.84 -16.37
CA ALA A 25 7.41 14.18 -15.81
C ALA A 25 8.79 14.79 -16.08
N MET A 26 9.81 13.96 -16.35
CA MET A 26 11.23 14.36 -16.50
C MET A 26 11.77 13.80 -17.82
N PRO A 27 11.78 14.62 -18.90
CA PRO A 27 12.19 14.18 -20.24
C PRO A 27 13.58 13.53 -20.31
N GLU A 28 14.50 13.95 -19.46
CA GLU A 28 15.87 13.42 -19.38
C GLU A 28 15.95 11.95 -18.88
N LEU A 29 14.87 11.42 -18.32
CA LEU A 29 14.78 10.02 -17.87
C LEU A 29 14.16 9.10 -18.92
N ARG A 30 13.62 9.65 -19.99
CA ARG A 30 12.90 8.89 -21.01
C ARG A 30 13.82 7.93 -21.75
N GLY A 31 13.36 6.68 -21.95
CA GLY A 31 14.13 5.63 -22.62
C GLY A 31 15.34 5.12 -21.85
N ARG A 32 15.62 5.62 -20.66
CA ARG A 32 16.73 5.20 -19.82
C ARG A 32 16.28 4.20 -18.74
N PRO A 33 17.13 3.27 -18.30
CA PRO A 33 16.85 2.44 -17.14
C PRO A 33 16.79 3.31 -15.88
N VAL A 34 15.64 3.34 -15.22
CA VAL A 34 15.36 4.16 -14.02
C VAL A 34 15.02 3.27 -12.83
N GLY A 35 15.68 3.51 -11.71
CA GLY A 35 15.41 2.90 -10.42
C GLY A 35 14.94 3.93 -9.40
N ILE A 36 13.76 3.74 -8.84
CA ILE A 36 13.22 4.65 -7.81
C ILE A 36 13.72 4.24 -6.43
N ILE A 37 14.31 5.19 -5.70
CA ILE A 37 14.85 4.99 -4.35
C ILE A 37 14.12 5.86 -3.32
N PRO A 38 14.06 5.42 -2.03
CA PRO A 38 13.32 6.15 -1.00
C PRO A 38 14.03 7.40 -0.45
N PHE A 39 15.36 7.54 -0.63
CA PHE A 39 16.19 8.61 -0.07
C PHE A 39 17.18 9.13 -1.11
N GLU A 40 17.72 10.32 -0.88
CA GLU A 40 18.77 10.90 -1.72
C GLU A 40 20.10 10.13 -1.70
N THR A 41 20.93 10.40 -2.69
CA THR A 41 22.04 9.58 -3.19
C THR A 41 23.17 9.31 -2.19
N SER A 42 23.46 10.14 -1.21
CA SER A 42 24.54 9.89 -0.22
C SER A 42 24.34 8.60 0.62
N ALA A 43 23.09 8.11 0.69
CA ALA A 43 22.73 6.86 1.36
C ALA A 43 22.19 5.78 0.40
N ALA A 44 22.28 6.00 -0.92
CA ALA A 44 21.67 5.14 -1.93
C ALA A 44 22.15 3.69 -1.86
N TYR A 45 23.44 3.47 -1.65
CA TYR A 45 24.02 2.13 -1.56
C TYR A 45 23.53 1.30 -0.36
N SER A 46 22.95 1.92 0.66
CA SER A 46 22.39 1.23 1.83
C SER A 46 20.90 0.92 1.72
N THR A 47 20.26 1.27 0.62
CA THR A 47 18.82 1.14 0.41
C THR A 47 18.49 0.18 -0.75
N SER A 48 17.20 0.05 -1.06
CA SER A 48 16.70 -0.77 -2.16
C SER A 48 16.03 0.10 -3.22
N VAL A 49 16.11 -0.33 -4.47
CA VAL A 49 15.28 0.16 -5.57
C VAL A 49 13.86 -0.32 -5.30
N ILE A 50 12.93 0.59 -5.05
CA ILE A 50 11.54 0.25 -4.71
C ILE A 50 10.69 -0.02 -5.95
N ALA A 51 11.06 0.55 -7.09
CA ALA A 51 10.42 0.30 -8.39
C ALA A 51 11.41 0.52 -9.53
N CYS A 52 11.27 -0.26 -10.58
CA CYS A 52 12.09 -0.23 -11.78
C CYS A 52 11.26 0.16 -13.00
N SER A 53 11.85 0.95 -13.93
CA SER A 53 11.29 1.18 -15.25
C SER A 53 11.30 -0.09 -16.10
N LYS A 54 10.60 -0.07 -17.24
CA LYS A 54 10.59 -1.19 -18.21
C LYS A 54 12.01 -1.50 -18.74
N GLU A 55 12.81 -0.47 -18.98
CA GLU A 55 14.19 -0.60 -19.43
C GLU A 55 15.07 -1.25 -18.37
N ALA A 56 14.94 -0.84 -17.11
CA ALA A 56 15.66 -1.45 -15.99
C ALA A 56 15.24 -2.92 -15.75
N LYS A 57 13.95 -3.23 -15.92
CA LYS A 57 13.46 -4.62 -15.85
C LYS A 57 14.00 -5.49 -16.98
N ALA A 58 14.08 -4.95 -18.20
CA ALA A 58 14.68 -5.64 -19.33
C ALA A 58 16.18 -5.97 -19.09
N ALA A 59 16.89 -5.13 -18.33
CA ALA A 59 18.26 -5.38 -17.89
C ALA A 59 18.37 -6.34 -16.67
N GLY A 60 17.25 -6.94 -16.21
CA GLY A 60 17.22 -7.90 -15.11
C GLY A 60 16.96 -7.31 -13.71
N CYS A 61 16.78 -5.99 -13.60
CA CYS A 61 16.44 -5.38 -12.32
C CYS A 61 15.01 -5.74 -11.88
N SER A 62 14.80 -5.91 -10.60
CA SER A 62 13.48 -6.20 -10.02
C SER A 62 13.11 -5.24 -8.90
N ASN A 63 11.80 -5.13 -8.63
CA ASN A 63 11.31 -4.30 -7.53
C ASN A 63 11.80 -4.86 -6.18
N VAL A 64 12.18 -3.94 -5.29
CA VAL A 64 12.73 -4.24 -3.95
C VAL A 64 14.11 -4.90 -3.97
N MET A 65 14.84 -4.82 -5.06
CA MET A 65 16.23 -5.23 -5.18
C MET A 65 17.17 -4.24 -4.47
N ARG A 66 18.27 -4.72 -3.89
CA ARG A 66 19.26 -3.81 -3.29
C ARG A 66 19.94 -2.97 -4.38
N VAL A 67 20.27 -1.72 -4.06
CA VAL A 67 20.90 -0.81 -5.03
C VAL A 67 22.21 -1.37 -5.60
N PRO A 68 23.15 -1.93 -4.80
CA PRO A 68 24.36 -2.53 -5.38
C PRO A 68 24.05 -3.65 -6.38
N GLU A 69 23.15 -4.57 -6.04
CA GLU A 69 22.74 -5.67 -6.92
C GLU A 69 22.11 -5.16 -8.23
N ALA A 70 21.33 -4.07 -8.14
CA ALA A 70 20.72 -3.46 -9.32
C ALA A 70 21.74 -2.78 -10.23
N LEU A 71 22.78 -2.15 -9.65
CA LEU A 71 23.88 -1.54 -10.39
C LEU A 71 24.82 -2.58 -11.00
N ASP A 72 25.02 -3.73 -10.35
CA ASP A 72 25.77 -4.85 -10.91
C ASP A 72 25.09 -5.41 -12.18
N LEU A 73 23.73 -5.48 -12.18
CA LEU A 73 22.95 -5.93 -13.34
C LEU A 73 22.81 -4.87 -14.43
N CYS A 74 22.70 -3.61 -14.04
CA CYS A 74 22.48 -2.48 -14.93
C CYS A 74 23.35 -1.29 -14.47
N PRO A 75 24.63 -1.21 -14.92
CA PRO A 75 25.54 -0.12 -14.54
C PRO A 75 25.05 1.28 -14.94
N GLU A 76 24.24 1.37 -16.01
CA GLU A 76 23.63 2.63 -16.49
C GLU A 76 22.35 3.03 -15.72
N LEU A 77 21.97 2.28 -14.68
CA LEU A 77 20.73 2.54 -13.92
C LEU A 77 20.75 3.93 -13.28
N VAL A 78 19.82 4.76 -13.69
CA VAL A 78 19.63 6.10 -13.11
C VAL A 78 18.80 5.98 -11.83
N LEU A 79 19.43 6.25 -10.71
CA LEU A 79 18.74 6.26 -9.40
C LEU A 79 18.03 7.60 -9.19
N VAL A 80 16.73 7.55 -8.95
CA VAL A 80 15.89 8.74 -8.77
C VAL A 80 15.13 8.63 -7.45
N THR A 81 15.17 9.69 -6.66
CA THR A 81 14.41 9.74 -5.39
C THR A 81 12.91 9.82 -5.65
N GLN A 82 12.14 9.03 -4.92
CA GLN A 82 10.68 9.02 -5.02
C GLN A 82 10.06 10.41 -4.79
N ARG A 83 9.00 10.72 -5.56
CA ARG A 83 8.18 11.94 -5.40
C ARG A 83 6.72 11.57 -5.12
N PRO A 84 6.36 11.18 -3.90
CA PRO A 84 5.05 10.62 -3.59
C PRO A 84 3.87 11.54 -3.90
N ASP A 85 4.00 12.86 -3.78
CA ASP A 85 2.93 13.79 -4.17
C ASP A 85 2.72 13.82 -5.69
N LEU A 86 3.80 13.73 -6.48
CA LEU A 86 3.71 13.59 -7.94
C LEU A 86 2.97 12.28 -8.29
N PHE A 87 3.31 11.18 -7.64
CA PHE A 87 2.65 9.89 -7.86
C PHE A 87 1.16 9.93 -7.52
N ARG A 88 0.78 10.59 -6.42
CA ARG A 88 -0.62 10.80 -6.05
C ARG A 88 -1.38 11.64 -7.10
N ARG A 89 -0.78 12.74 -7.57
CA ARG A 89 -1.39 13.58 -8.61
C ARG A 89 -1.55 12.85 -9.92
N ALA A 90 -0.53 12.11 -10.35
CA ALA A 90 -0.59 11.26 -11.54
C ALA A 90 -1.70 10.21 -11.41
N HIS A 91 -1.77 9.53 -10.26
CA HIS A 91 -2.84 8.57 -9.98
C HIS A 91 -4.24 9.19 -10.13
N ASN A 92 -4.48 10.35 -9.51
CA ASN A 92 -5.78 11.01 -9.61
C ASN A 92 -6.12 11.43 -11.04
N ALA A 93 -5.15 11.92 -11.81
CA ALA A 93 -5.36 12.26 -13.21
C ALA A 93 -5.71 11.02 -14.05
N LEU A 94 -5.00 9.90 -13.82
CA LEU A 94 -5.28 8.63 -14.50
C LEU A 94 -6.67 8.05 -14.14
N LEU A 95 -7.08 8.14 -12.86
CA LEU A 95 -8.44 7.74 -12.47
C LEU A 95 -9.50 8.53 -13.23
N ASN A 96 -9.33 9.84 -13.37
CA ASN A 96 -10.26 10.69 -14.10
C ASN A 96 -10.38 10.25 -15.57
N GLU A 97 -9.26 9.97 -16.23
CA GLU A 97 -9.27 9.51 -17.63
C GLU A 97 -9.95 8.15 -17.80
N ILE A 98 -9.69 7.20 -16.89
CA ILE A 98 -10.33 5.88 -16.93
C ILE A 98 -11.81 5.99 -16.66
N THR A 99 -12.23 6.83 -15.70
CA THR A 99 -13.65 6.99 -15.35
C THR A 99 -14.49 7.58 -16.49
N CYS A 100 -13.87 8.29 -17.44
CA CYS A 100 -14.55 8.74 -18.65
C CYS A 100 -14.93 7.58 -19.60
N GLU A 101 -14.22 6.46 -19.56
CA GLU A 101 -14.48 5.29 -20.41
C GLU A 101 -15.32 4.23 -19.68
N ILE A 102 -15.04 4.00 -18.39
CA ILE A 102 -15.73 3.01 -17.58
C ILE A 102 -15.69 3.39 -16.09
N PRO A 103 -16.80 3.24 -15.33
CA PRO A 103 -16.83 3.47 -13.89
C PRO A 103 -15.87 2.54 -13.14
N ILE A 104 -15.04 3.11 -12.25
CA ILE A 104 -14.12 2.34 -11.41
C ILE A 104 -14.90 1.78 -10.21
N GLU A 105 -14.94 0.45 -10.10
CA GLU A 105 -15.58 -0.25 -8.98
C GLU A 105 -14.74 -0.17 -7.70
N THR A 106 -13.43 -0.43 -7.83
CA THR A 106 -12.53 -0.42 -6.68
C THR A 106 -11.10 -0.06 -7.09
N VAL A 107 -10.52 0.91 -6.41
CA VAL A 107 -9.09 1.19 -6.45
C VAL A 107 -8.38 0.26 -5.46
N LYS A 108 -7.46 -0.59 -5.95
CA LYS A 108 -6.75 -1.60 -5.14
C LYS A 108 -5.43 -1.09 -4.60
N SER A 109 -4.71 -0.31 -5.40
CA SER A 109 -3.47 0.36 -5.03
C SER A 109 -3.33 1.63 -5.87
N ILE A 110 -2.18 2.31 -5.77
CA ILE A 110 -1.91 3.51 -6.57
C ILE A 110 -1.80 3.20 -8.07
N ASP A 111 -1.59 1.95 -8.43
CA ASP A 111 -1.33 1.46 -9.79
C ASP A 111 -2.32 0.36 -10.25
N GLU A 112 -3.21 -0.10 -9.38
CA GLU A 112 -4.15 -1.18 -9.68
C GLU A 112 -5.61 -0.79 -9.39
N MET A 113 -6.52 -1.13 -10.29
CA MET A 113 -7.96 -0.91 -10.13
C MET A 113 -8.80 -1.95 -10.84
N THR A 114 -10.07 -2.02 -10.47
CA THR A 114 -11.04 -2.93 -11.08
C THR A 114 -12.29 -2.19 -11.50
N CYS A 115 -12.88 -2.63 -12.61
CA CYS A 115 -14.16 -2.16 -13.11
C CYS A 115 -15.09 -3.35 -13.34
N SER A 116 -16.39 -3.13 -13.15
CA SER A 116 -17.44 -4.04 -13.59
C SER A 116 -17.81 -3.71 -15.02
N LEU A 117 -17.98 -4.73 -15.86
CA LEU A 117 -18.33 -4.56 -17.25
C LEU A 117 -19.83 -4.49 -17.42
N ASP A 118 -20.30 -3.58 -18.27
CA ASP A 118 -21.66 -3.53 -18.76
C ASP A 118 -21.79 -4.36 -20.06
N THR A 119 -22.99 -4.40 -20.63
CA THR A 119 -23.27 -5.18 -21.83
C THR A 119 -22.43 -4.75 -23.04
N SER A 120 -22.16 -3.47 -23.20
CA SER A 120 -21.35 -2.95 -24.31
C SER A 120 -19.89 -3.32 -24.17
N ALA A 121 -19.33 -3.19 -22.97
CA ALA A 121 -17.96 -3.56 -22.65
C ALA A 121 -17.72 -5.09 -22.74
N ILE A 122 -18.73 -5.90 -22.44
CA ILE A 122 -18.69 -7.36 -22.62
C ILE A 122 -18.66 -7.73 -24.11
N ALA A 123 -19.38 -7.00 -24.95
CA ALA A 123 -19.47 -7.25 -26.39
C ALA A 123 -18.12 -6.99 -27.10
N ASP A 124 -17.40 -5.94 -26.73
CA ASP A 124 -16.08 -5.60 -27.29
C ASP A 124 -15.08 -5.10 -26.24
N PRO A 125 -14.53 -6.00 -25.42
CA PRO A 125 -13.57 -5.62 -24.39
C PRO A 125 -12.22 -5.13 -24.97
N ALA A 126 -11.86 -5.55 -26.19
CA ALA A 126 -10.64 -5.09 -26.85
C ALA A 126 -10.74 -3.62 -27.23
N HIS A 127 -11.86 -3.18 -27.75
CA HIS A 127 -12.11 -1.77 -28.09
C HIS A 127 -12.10 -0.91 -26.82
N LEU A 128 -12.75 -1.33 -25.74
CA LEU A 128 -12.69 -0.62 -24.45
C LEU A 128 -11.25 -0.45 -23.97
N ALA A 129 -10.44 -1.52 -24.02
CA ALA A 129 -9.03 -1.46 -23.61
C ALA A 129 -8.24 -0.47 -24.47
N GLN A 130 -8.49 -0.45 -25.79
CA GLN A 130 -7.87 0.47 -26.71
C GLN A 130 -8.21 1.93 -26.41
N ASN A 131 -9.49 2.22 -26.15
CA ASN A 131 -9.95 3.56 -25.79
C ASN A 131 -9.29 4.07 -24.51
N ILE A 132 -9.26 3.23 -23.45
CA ILE A 132 -8.58 3.59 -22.20
C ILE A 132 -7.11 3.94 -22.46
N LYS A 133 -6.37 3.08 -23.18
CA LYS A 133 -4.95 3.29 -23.50
C LYS A 133 -4.71 4.54 -24.35
N GLN A 134 -5.53 4.75 -25.37
CA GLN A 134 -5.41 5.91 -26.25
C GLN A 134 -5.69 7.21 -25.49
N ARG A 135 -6.68 7.20 -24.61
CA ARG A 135 -7.03 8.34 -23.79
C ARG A 135 -5.90 8.70 -22.80
N ILE A 136 -5.31 7.71 -22.14
CA ILE A 136 -4.14 7.90 -21.28
C ILE A 136 -2.98 8.49 -22.08
N LYS A 137 -2.68 7.93 -23.25
CA LYS A 137 -1.61 8.41 -24.14
C LYS A 137 -1.81 9.87 -24.55
N ASN A 138 -3.03 10.23 -24.94
CA ASN A 138 -3.34 11.56 -25.44
C ASN A 138 -3.36 12.63 -24.33
N ASN A 139 -3.93 12.32 -23.17
CA ASN A 139 -4.22 13.32 -22.15
C ASN A 139 -3.19 13.35 -21.01
N ILE A 140 -2.47 12.24 -20.78
CA ILE A 140 -1.44 12.14 -19.73
C ILE A 140 -0.05 12.02 -20.33
N GLY A 141 0.12 11.12 -21.33
CA GLY A 141 1.34 10.98 -22.10
C GLY A 141 1.76 9.53 -22.34
N GLU A 142 2.67 9.34 -23.27
CA GLU A 142 3.03 8.05 -23.85
C GLU A 142 3.92 7.16 -22.96
N TYR A 143 4.58 7.74 -21.94
CA TYR A 143 5.45 6.99 -21.03
C TYR A 143 4.71 6.24 -19.94
N ILE A 144 3.42 6.55 -19.73
CA ILE A 144 2.57 5.82 -18.79
C ILE A 144 1.72 4.83 -19.57
N THR A 145 2.05 3.55 -19.45
CA THR A 145 1.29 2.45 -20.06
C THR A 145 0.58 1.62 -18.99
N CYS A 146 -0.44 0.89 -19.39
CA CYS A 146 -1.14 -0.04 -18.51
C CYS A 146 -1.40 -1.38 -19.22
N SER A 147 -1.37 -2.44 -18.45
CA SER A 147 -1.82 -3.76 -18.87
C SER A 147 -3.23 -4.00 -18.37
N ILE A 148 -4.07 -4.63 -19.17
CA ILE A 148 -5.50 -4.83 -18.89
C ILE A 148 -5.85 -6.29 -19.05
N GLY A 149 -6.50 -6.86 -18.02
CA GLY A 149 -7.02 -8.21 -18.05
C GLY A 149 -8.53 -8.24 -17.89
N PHE A 150 -9.19 -9.04 -18.72
CA PHE A 150 -10.63 -9.29 -18.67
C PHE A 150 -10.91 -10.75 -18.32
N ALA A 151 -11.83 -11.01 -17.39
CA ALA A 151 -12.22 -12.36 -17.02
C ALA A 151 -13.58 -12.38 -16.28
N ALA A 152 -14.03 -13.58 -15.96
CA ALA A 152 -15.28 -13.85 -15.22
C ALA A 152 -15.36 -13.15 -13.87
N ASN A 153 -14.24 -13.03 -13.17
CA ASN A 153 -14.15 -12.35 -11.87
C ASN A 153 -12.84 -11.55 -11.72
N ARG A 154 -12.77 -10.72 -10.68
CA ARG A 154 -11.59 -9.90 -10.39
C ARG A 154 -10.29 -10.69 -10.23
N PHE A 155 -10.36 -11.88 -9.64
CA PHE A 155 -9.17 -12.69 -9.37
C PHE A 155 -8.54 -13.19 -10.67
N LEU A 156 -9.34 -13.74 -11.56
CA LEU A 156 -8.92 -14.18 -12.88
C LEU A 156 -8.51 -13.01 -13.77
N ALA A 157 -9.24 -11.88 -13.71
CA ALA A 157 -8.87 -10.68 -14.45
C ALA A 157 -7.50 -10.12 -14.02
N LYS A 158 -7.16 -10.20 -12.72
CA LYS A 158 -5.80 -9.86 -12.23
C LYS A 158 -4.74 -10.81 -12.78
N MET A 159 -5.02 -12.09 -12.88
CA MET A 159 -4.09 -13.07 -13.48
C MET A 159 -3.92 -12.79 -14.97
N ALA A 160 -5.01 -12.63 -15.69
CA ALA A 160 -5.00 -12.28 -17.12
C ALA A 160 -4.18 -11.01 -17.39
N CYS A 161 -4.34 -9.96 -16.57
CA CYS A 161 -3.61 -8.70 -16.69
C CYS A 161 -2.07 -8.86 -16.61
N LYS A 162 -1.56 -9.92 -15.99
CA LYS A 162 -0.12 -10.18 -15.87
C LYS A 162 0.48 -10.89 -17.08
N MET A 163 -0.36 -11.53 -17.94
CA MET A 163 0.10 -12.42 -19.00
C MET A 163 0.86 -11.72 -20.11
N ASP A 164 0.45 -10.50 -20.43
CA ASP A 164 0.99 -9.74 -21.55
C ASP A 164 1.44 -8.35 -21.06
N LYS A 165 2.41 -8.33 -20.12
CA LYS A 165 3.05 -7.10 -19.65
C LYS A 165 4.37 -6.86 -20.38
N PRO A 166 4.72 -5.61 -20.70
CA PRO A 166 3.98 -4.35 -20.48
C PRO A 166 3.02 -4.01 -21.63
N ASN A 167 2.04 -3.17 -21.33
CA ASN A 167 1.09 -2.58 -22.29
C ASN A 167 0.21 -3.60 -23.04
N GLY A 168 0.01 -4.77 -22.45
CA GLY A 168 -0.79 -5.84 -23.03
C GLY A 168 -2.29 -5.75 -22.76
N VAL A 169 -3.04 -6.61 -23.45
CA VAL A 169 -4.48 -6.84 -23.22
C VAL A 169 -4.74 -8.33 -23.29
N THR A 170 -5.25 -8.90 -22.22
CA THR A 170 -5.56 -10.34 -22.16
C THR A 170 -7.02 -10.55 -21.80
N ILE A 171 -7.72 -11.34 -22.59
CA ILE A 171 -9.14 -11.64 -22.42
C ILE A 171 -9.29 -13.15 -22.17
N TRP A 172 -9.74 -13.50 -20.98
CA TRP A 172 -10.03 -14.89 -20.59
C TRP A 172 -11.53 -15.14 -20.60
N GLN A 173 -11.97 -15.77 -21.67
CA GLN A 173 -13.36 -16.19 -21.82
C GLN A 173 -13.65 -17.35 -20.88
N PRO A 174 -14.79 -17.37 -20.16
CA PRO A 174 -15.15 -18.45 -19.21
C PRO A 174 -15.16 -19.83 -19.84
N GLU A 175 -15.55 -19.96 -21.11
CA GLU A 175 -15.64 -21.23 -21.85
C GLU A 175 -14.25 -21.86 -22.12
N LYS A 176 -13.19 -21.03 -22.15
CA LYS A 176 -11.80 -21.49 -22.37
C LYS A 176 -11.08 -21.86 -21.08
N MET A 177 -11.72 -21.60 -19.92
CA MET A 177 -11.15 -21.95 -18.63
C MET A 177 -11.32 -23.45 -18.32
N PRO A 178 -10.36 -24.12 -17.67
CA PRO A 178 -9.13 -23.57 -17.05
C PRO A 178 -7.88 -23.55 -17.94
N GLY A 179 -7.99 -23.84 -19.24
CA GLY A 179 -6.84 -24.00 -20.15
C GLY A 179 -5.71 -22.98 -19.95
N PRO A 180 -5.98 -21.66 -20.01
CA PRO A 180 -4.94 -20.63 -19.84
C PRO A 180 -4.25 -20.65 -18.47
N LEU A 181 -4.93 -21.16 -17.42
CA LEU A 181 -4.37 -21.25 -16.07
C LEU A 181 -3.30 -22.33 -15.94
N PHE A 182 -3.47 -23.45 -16.64
CA PHE A 182 -2.60 -24.61 -16.48
C PHE A 182 -1.18 -24.39 -17.01
N ALA A 183 -0.98 -23.38 -17.83
CA ALA A 183 0.33 -22.98 -18.31
C ALA A 183 1.13 -22.14 -17.28
N LEU A 184 0.51 -21.74 -16.17
CA LEU A 184 1.11 -20.84 -15.19
C LEU A 184 1.70 -21.61 -14.00
N PRO A 185 2.80 -21.14 -13.40
CA PRO A 185 3.31 -21.68 -12.15
C PRO A 185 2.41 -21.26 -10.97
N LEU A 186 2.41 -22.04 -9.90
CA LEU A 186 1.66 -21.74 -8.67
C LEU A 186 1.98 -20.37 -8.08
N SER A 187 3.23 -19.91 -8.22
CA SER A 187 3.69 -18.60 -7.72
C SER A 187 3.02 -17.40 -8.39
N ASP A 188 2.43 -17.58 -9.58
CA ASP A 188 1.73 -16.50 -10.29
C ASP A 188 0.32 -16.26 -9.77
N ILE A 189 -0.20 -17.20 -8.99
CA ILE A 189 -1.51 -17.05 -8.34
C ILE A 189 -1.43 -15.95 -7.26
N PRO A 190 -2.26 -14.91 -7.32
CA PRO A 190 -2.33 -13.89 -6.29
C PRO A 190 -2.57 -14.48 -4.89
N GLY A 191 -1.64 -14.25 -3.97
CA GLY A 191 -1.69 -14.78 -2.60
C GLY A 191 -0.89 -16.08 -2.39
N VAL A 192 -0.35 -16.69 -3.44
CA VAL A 192 0.58 -17.81 -3.34
C VAL A 192 2.01 -17.28 -3.33
N GLY A 193 2.54 -17.05 -2.13
CA GLY A 193 3.97 -16.73 -1.95
C GLY A 193 4.75 -17.97 -1.52
N LYS A 194 6.08 -17.87 -1.42
CA LYS A 194 7.01 -18.98 -1.08
C LYS A 194 6.58 -19.86 0.11
N LYS A 195 5.84 -19.30 1.09
CA LYS A 195 5.35 -20.09 2.25
C LYS A 195 4.14 -20.94 1.92
N ILE A 196 3.22 -20.41 1.14
CA ILE A 196 2.03 -21.16 0.69
C ILE A 196 2.43 -22.20 -0.33
N GLU A 197 3.25 -21.85 -1.31
CA GLU A 197 3.80 -22.78 -2.31
C GLU A 197 4.48 -23.98 -1.63
N ARG A 198 5.32 -23.79 -0.62
CA ARG A 198 5.90 -24.90 0.16
C ARG A 198 4.86 -25.78 0.84
N ARG A 199 3.75 -25.20 1.34
CA ARG A 199 2.67 -25.99 1.94
C ARG A 199 1.89 -26.80 0.89
N LEU A 200 1.67 -26.22 -0.30
CA LEU A 200 1.04 -26.89 -1.42
C LEU A 200 1.92 -28.07 -1.87
N ASN A 201 3.21 -27.84 -2.10
CA ASN A 201 4.14 -28.89 -2.51
C ASN A 201 4.24 -30.02 -1.48
N ALA A 202 4.20 -29.70 -0.18
CA ALA A 202 4.16 -30.70 0.89
C ALA A 202 2.87 -31.52 0.94
N ALA A 203 1.80 -31.05 0.29
CA ALA A 203 0.53 -31.74 0.10
C ALA A 203 0.40 -32.37 -1.31
N ASN A 204 1.51 -32.52 -2.03
CA ASN A 204 1.58 -33.05 -3.40
C ASN A 204 0.80 -32.21 -4.43
N ILE A 205 0.69 -30.90 -4.24
CA ILE A 205 0.11 -29.94 -5.19
C ILE A 205 1.26 -29.15 -5.79
N TRP A 206 1.66 -29.48 -7.03
CA TRP A 206 2.82 -28.91 -7.70
C TRP A 206 2.47 -27.98 -8.87
N SER A 207 1.25 -28.11 -9.38
CA SER A 207 0.74 -27.37 -10.53
C SER A 207 -0.60 -26.71 -10.25
N ILE A 208 -1.04 -25.80 -11.13
CA ILE A 208 -2.39 -25.24 -11.06
C ILE A 208 -3.45 -26.32 -11.40
N ALA A 209 -3.10 -27.33 -12.20
CA ALA A 209 -4.01 -28.45 -12.46
C ALA A 209 -4.28 -29.24 -11.17
N ASP A 210 -3.23 -29.62 -10.41
CA ASP A 210 -3.41 -30.30 -9.12
C ASP A 210 -4.23 -29.43 -8.15
N LEU A 211 -3.99 -28.11 -8.14
CA LEU A 211 -4.70 -27.17 -7.29
C LEU A 211 -6.19 -27.06 -7.69
N TRP A 212 -6.46 -27.08 -8.99
CA TRP A 212 -7.82 -27.02 -9.54
C TRP A 212 -8.66 -28.21 -9.10
N ASP A 213 -8.09 -29.41 -9.14
CA ASP A 213 -8.77 -30.65 -8.76
C ASP A 213 -8.88 -30.85 -7.24
N THR A 214 -8.23 -29.99 -6.45
CA THR A 214 -8.26 -30.05 -4.98
C THR A 214 -9.62 -29.59 -4.45
N GLN A 215 -10.05 -30.18 -3.32
CA GLN A 215 -11.28 -29.76 -2.65
C GLN A 215 -11.11 -28.42 -1.91
N PRO A 216 -12.12 -27.51 -1.91
CA PRO A 216 -12.01 -26.19 -1.27
C PRO A 216 -11.73 -26.26 0.24
N LYS A 217 -12.31 -27.25 0.95
CA LYS A 217 -12.05 -27.49 2.37
C LYS A 217 -10.59 -27.89 2.66
N HIS A 218 -9.97 -28.64 1.75
CA HIS A 218 -8.57 -29.01 1.87
C HIS A 218 -7.67 -27.77 1.72
N LEU A 219 -7.94 -26.91 0.74
CA LEU A 219 -7.21 -25.63 0.61
C LEU A 219 -7.40 -24.72 1.83
N ARG A 220 -8.59 -24.69 2.44
CA ARG A 220 -8.79 -23.97 3.71
C ARG A 220 -7.84 -24.45 4.80
N SER A 221 -7.62 -25.76 4.92
CA SER A 221 -6.68 -26.33 5.91
C SER A 221 -5.23 -25.96 5.58
N LEU A 222 -4.82 -26.03 4.31
CA LEU A 222 -3.48 -25.68 3.86
C LEU A 222 -3.15 -24.19 4.08
N TRP A 223 -4.12 -23.29 3.90
CA TRP A 223 -3.97 -21.86 4.23
C TRP A 223 -4.06 -21.57 5.73
N GLY A 224 -4.70 -22.46 6.48
CA GLY A 224 -5.03 -22.25 7.90
C GLY A 224 -6.14 -21.22 8.13
N ASN A 225 -6.89 -20.85 7.08
CA ASN A 225 -8.00 -19.89 7.15
C ASN A 225 -8.90 -19.96 5.91
N VAL A 226 -10.01 -19.22 5.94
CA VAL A 226 -11.04 -19.20 4.89
C VAL A 226 -10.52 -18.71 3.50
N ASN A 227 -9.37 -18.03 3.44
CA ASN A 227 -8.87 -17.50 2.18
C ASN A 227 -8.44 -18.62 1.20
N GLY A 228 -8.01 -19.79 1.69
CA GLY A 228 -7.74 -20.94 0.85
C GLY A 228 -8.99 -21.42 0.10
N GLU A 229 -10.10 -21.55 0.82
CA GLU A 229 -11.40 -21.92 0.24
C GLU A 229 -11.90 -20.85 -0.74
N ARG A 230 -11.81 -19.57 -0.35
CA ARG A 230 -12.18 -18.44 -1.23
C ARG A 230 -11.34 -18.41 -2.51
N MET A 231 -10.05 -18.68 -2.42
CA MET A 231 -9.16 -18.73 -3.57
C MET A 231 -9.57 -19.84 -4.54
N TRP A 232 -9.96 -21.03 -4.03
CA TRP A 232 -10.49 -22.10 -4.85
C TRP A 232 -11.72 -21.66 -5.66
N TYR A 233 -12.71 -21.08 -5.00
CA TYR A 233 -13.89 -20.55 -5.68
C TYR A 233 -13.55 -19.47 -6.70
N ALA A 234 -12.61 -18.55 -6.36
CA ALA A 234 -12.19 -17.50 -7.27
C ALA A 234 -11.50 -18.05 -8.53
N LEU A 235 -10.65 -19.10 -8.41
CA LEU A 235 -10.05 -19.79 -9.54
C LEU A 235 -11.12 -20.40 -10.44
N HIS A 236 -12.18 -20.98 -9.86
CA HIS A 236 -13.28 -21.62 -10.60
C HIS A 236 -14.31 -20.64 -11.18
N GLY A 237 -14.01 -19.35 -11.21
CA GLY A 237 -14.85 -18.32 -11.83
C GLY A 237 -15.97 -17.76 -10.95
N TYR A 238 -16.04 -18.15 -9.67
CA TYR A 238 -17.03 -17.59 -8.77
C TYR A 238 -16.64 -16.17 -8.34
N ASP A 239 -17.64 -15.30 -8.24
CA ASP A 239 -17.42 -13.97 -7.66
C ASP A 239 -17.43 -14.06 -6.12
N ILE A 240 -16.32 -13.67 -5.52
CA ILE A 240 -16.09 -13.72 -4.07
C ILE A 240 -16.21 -12.31 -3.50
N TYR A 241 -17.35 -12.05 -2.88
CA TYR A 241 -17.53 -10.82 -2.11
C TYR A 241 -16.80 -10.93 -0.78
N ALA A 242 -15.81 -10.08 -0.58
CA ALA A 242 -15.23 -9.90 0.74
C ALA A 242 -16.17 -9.00 1.55
N THR A 243 -16.71 -9.51 2.65
CA THR A 243 -17.45 -8.66 3.60
C THR A 243 -16.54 -7.52 4.04
N PRO A 244 -16.95 -6.26 3.93
CA PRO A 244 -16.17 -5.15 4.42
C PRO A 244 -15.87 -5.36 5.92
N THR A 245 -14.59 -5.42 6.26
CA THR A 245 -14.18 -5.45 7.66
C THR A 245 -14.03 -4.02 8.16
N GLY A 246 -14.52 -3.74 9.36
CA GLY A 246 -14.29 -2.46 10.01
C GLY A 246 -12.79 -2.16 10.13
N ARG A 247 -12.44 -0.89 10.21
CA ARG A 247 -11.06 -0.50 10.40
C ARG A 247 -10.57 -0.96 11.79
N GLY A 248 -9.49 -1.73 11.82
CA GLY A 248 -8.93 -2.27 13.06
C GLY A 248 -7.86 -1.39 13.70
N MET A 249 -7.17 -0.53 12.92
CA MET A 249 -6.05 0.26 13.42
C MET A 249 -5.68 1.44 12.52
N PHE A 250 -5.00 2.43 13.10
CA PHE A 250 -4.28 3.49 12.40
C PHE A 250 -2.79 3.40 12.75
N GLY A 251 -2.00 2.82 11.89
CA GLY A 251 -0.56 2.64 12.09
C GLY A 251 0.27 3.44 11.10
N HIS A 252 1.48 3.80 11.50
CA HIS A 252 2.50 4.38 10.64
C HIS A 252 3.89 3.95 11.11
N GLY A 253 4.75 3.56 10.16
CA GLY A 253 6.12 3.19 10.45
C GLY A 253 7.09 3.69 9.38
N ARG A 254 8.34 3.94 9.79
CA ARG A 254 9.40 4.44 8.90
C ARG A 254 10.71 3.70 9.11
N VAL A 255 11.41 3.43 8.01
CA VAL A 255 12.84 3.12 8.01
C VAL A 255 13.61 4.43 8.16
N LEU A 256 14.56 4.49 9.09
CA LEU A 256 15.35 5.68 9.37
C LEU A 256 16.60 5.70 8.49
N PRO A 257 16.92 6.83 7.85
CA PRO A 257 18.19 6.99 7.15
C PRO A 257 19.37 6.93 8.15
N PRO A 258 20.58 6.65 7.72
CA PRO A 258 21.74 6.43 8.62
C PRO A 258 21.96 7.54 9.66
N ASN A 259 21.80 8.80 9.27
CA ASN A 259 21.96 9.99 10.15
C ASN A 259 20.79 10.22 11.11
N TRP A 260 19.74 9.39 11.09
CA TRP A 260 18.57 9.48 11.98
C TRP A 260 18.36 8.21 12.83
N ARG A 261 19.38 7.36 12.92
CA ARG A 261 19.28 6.07 13.62
C ARG A 261 19.57 6.14 15.12
N ASP A 262 19.81 7.33 15.63
CA ASP A 262 19.93 7.55 17.07
C ASP A 262 18.55 7.69 17.74
N ARG A 263 18.56 7.66 19.05
CA ARG A 263 17.34 7.67 19.87
C ARG A 263 16.53 8.97 19.73
N LEU A 264 17.19 10.13 19.71
CA LEU A 264 16.50 11.43 19.66
C LEU A 264 15.76 11.63 18.34
N HIS A 265 16.41 11.31 17.23
CA HIS A 265 15.79 11.37 15.92
C HIS A 265 14.66 10.33 15.76
N ALA A 266 14.82 9.12 16.31
CA ALA A 266 13.78 8.10 16.32
C ALA A 266 12.56 8.54 17.13
N GLN A 267 12.75 9.20 18.29
CA GLN A 267 11.68 9.80 19.08
C GLN A 267 10.94 10.90 18.30
N SER A 268 11.68 11.84 17.72
CA SER A 268 11.12 12.91 16.89
C SER A 268 10.33 12.35 15.70
N CYS A 269 10.87 11.32 15.03
CA CYS A 269 10.17 10.64 13.94
C CYS A 269 8.88 9.98 14.42
N SER A 270 8.90 9.27 15.55
CA SER A 270 7.71 8.59 16.07
C SER A 270 6.59 9.57 16.48
N ARG A 271 6.92 10.76 16.99
CA ARG A 271 5.95 11.85 17.24
C ARG A 271 5.24 12.25 15.95
N LEU A 272 5.99 12.49 14.89
CA LEU A 272 5.43 12.84 13.58
C LEU A 272 4.53 11.74 13.02
N LEU A 273 4.94 10.48 13.16
CA LEU A 273 4.14 9.34 12.70
C LEU A 273 2.84 9.22 13.50
N LEU A 274 2.90 9.46 14.81
CA LEU A 274 1.73 9.39 15.70
C LEU A 274 0.73 10.50 15.41
N THR A 275 1.16 11.77 15.32
CA THR A 275 0.25 12.89 14.99
C THR A 275 -0.41 12.71 13.63
N LYS A 276 0.30 12.14 12.63
CA LYS A 276 -0.29 11.76 11.35
C LYS A 276 -1.31 10.62 11.49
N ALA A 277 -1.05 9.62 12.31
CA ALA A 277 -1.98 8.53 12.55
C ALA A 277 -3.24 9.03 13.29
N ALA A 278 -3.08 9.86 14.32
CA ALA A 278 -4.17 10.45 15.08
C ALA A 278 -5.06 11.37 14.23
N ARG A 279 -4.47 12.23 13.39
CA ARG A 279 -5.23 13.07 12.44
C ARG A 279 -6.10 12.25 11.49
N ARG A 280 -5.56 11.15 10.95
CA ARG A 280 -6.34 10.24 10.10
C ARG A 280 -7.47 9.57 10.86
N MET A 281 -7.21 9.16 12.09
CA MET A 281 -8.18 8.56 12.98
C MET A 281 -9.33 9.51 13.27
N ARG A 282 -9.04 10.78 13.64
CA ARG A 282 -10.05 11.84 13.83
C ARG A 282 -10.88 12.08 12.57
N ARG A 283 -10.22 12.19 11.41
CA ARG A 283 -10.91 12.39 10.13
C ARG A 283 -11.91 11.29 9.78
N GLU A 284 -11.61 10.06 10.17
CA GLU A 284 -12.48 8.90 9.95
C GLU A 284 -13.45 8.64 11.11
N GLY A 285 -13.50 9.52 12.13
CA GLY A 285 -14.46 9.46 13.24
C GLY A 285 -14.19 8.34 14.24
N TYR A 286 -12.93 8.00 14.51
CA TYR A 286 -12.55 6.97 15.47
C TYR A 286 -11.80 7.53 16.67
N PHE A 287 -11.90 6.79 17.79
CA PHE A 287 -11.11 6.93 19.01
C PHE A 287 -10.24 5.70 19.21
N ALA A 288 -9.08 5.84 19.85
CA ALA A 288 -8.18 4.73 20.14
C ALA A 288 -8.20 4.38 21.63
N GLY A 289 -8.32 3.10 21.93
CA GLY A 289 -8.20 2.54 23.29
C GLY A 289 -6.80 2.01 23.59
N MET A 290 -5.86 2.03 22.64
CA MET A 290 -4.49 1.57 22.86
C MET A 290 -3.51 2.18 21.87
N LEU A 291 -2.31 2.54 22.35
CA LEU A 291 -1.15 2.94 21.55
C LEU A 291 -0.05 1.89 21.67
N SER A 292 0.46 1.42 20.54
CA SER A 292 1.67 0.58 20.47
C SER A 292 2.81 1.35 19.85
N LEU A 293 4.01 1.19 20.43
CA LEU A 293 5.30 1.63 19.87
C LEU A 293 6.15 0.39 19.56
N TRP A 294 6.72 0.32 18.37
CA TRP A 294 7.68 -0.72 18.02
C TRP A 294 8.95 -0.11 17.42
N ILE A 295 10.08 -0.68 17.78
CA ILE A 295 11.42 -0.22 17.44
C ILE A 295 12.21 -1.42 16.91
N LYS A 296 12.77 -1.31 15.71
CA LYS A 296 13.69 -2.30 15.16
C LYS A 296 15.09 -1.73 15.15
N MET A 297 16.00 -2.40 15.83
CA MET A 297 17.43 -2.10 15.88
C MET A 297 18.18 -3.03 14.94
N ARG A 298 19.49 -2.79 14.75
CA ARG A 298 20.38 -3.74 14.06
C ARG A 298 20.39 -5.10 14.78
N GLN A 299 20.41 -5.09 16.10
CA GLN A 299 20.45 -6.27 16.97
C GLN A 299 19.14 -6.43 17.76
N GLY A 300 18.07 -6.88 17.08
CA GLY A 300 16.82 -7.19 17.73
C GLY A 300 15.72 -6.17 17.51
N ARG A 301 14.67 -6.34 18.30
CA ARG A 301 13.46 -5.49 18.27
C ARG A 301 12.94 -5.30 19.69
N TRP A 302 12.28 -4.17 19.91
CA TRP A 302 11.51 -3.88 21.10
C TRP A 302 10.11 -3.41 20.71
N SER A 303 9.10 -3.78 21.47
CA SER A 303 7.74 -3.27 21.29
C SER A 303 6.98 -3.36 22.60
N ASP A 304 6.17 -2.35 22.89
CA ASP A 304 5.24 -2.32 24.01
C ASP A 304 3.99 -1.51 23.66
N SER A 305 2.95 -1.63 24.48
CA SER A 305 1.66 -0.98 24.30
C SER A 305 1.18 -0.35 25.60
N LEU A 306 0.43 0.75 25.48
CA LEU A 306 -0.19 1.45 26.59
C LEU A 306 -1.69 1.60 26.32
N GLU A 307 -2.52 1.31 27.32
CA GLU A 307 -3.96 1.57 27.25
C GLU A 307 -4.24 3.06 27.27
N LEU A 308 -5.29 3.45 26.57
CA LEU A 308 -5.77 4.81 26.44
C LEU A 308 -7.25 4.87 26.81
N PRO A 309 -7.72 5.92 27.50
CA PRO A 309 -9.13 6.04 27.86
C PRO A 309 -9.98 6.53 26.67
N SER A 310 -9.96 5.80 25.54
CA SER A 310 -10.71 6.13 24.32
C SER A 310 -10.47 7.56 23.83
N VAL A 311 -9.26 7.86 23.36
CA VAL A 311 -8.80 9.21 22.97
C VAL A 311 -8.68 9.40 21.48
N GLN A 312 -8.79 10.66 21.03
CA GLN A 312 -8.49 11.07 19.64
C GLN A 312 -7.56 12.27 19.55
N ASP A 313 -7.29 12.95 20.65
CA ASP A 313 -6.47 14.15 20.70
C ASP A 313 -4.97 13.85 20.67
N ASP A 314 -4.19 14.82 20.17
CA ASP A 314 -2.74 14.68 20.05
C ASP A 314 -2.03 14.75 21.41
N HIS A 315 -2.59 15.44 22.42
CA HIS A 315 -1.96 15.59 23.73
C HIS A 315 -1.90 14.25 24.45
N ALA A 316 -3.04 13.55 24.60
CA ALA A 316 -3.10 12.24 25.22
C ALA A 316 -2.25 11.20 24.47
N CYS A 317 -2.31 11.21 23.12
CA CYS A 317 -1.50 10.33 22.29
C CYS A 317 0.01 10.56 22.51
N LEU A 318 0.47 11.81 22.57
CA LEU A 318 1.87 12.15 22.74
C LEU A 318 2.37 11.88 24.18
N LYS A 319 1.52 12.08 25.19
CA LYS A 319 1.81 11.71 26.60
C LYS A 319 2.06 10.20 26.70
N ALA A 320 1.19 9.39 26.11
CA ALA A 320 1.35 7.93 26.05
C ALA A 320 2.61 7.51 25.28
N LEU A 321 2.92 8.18 24.17
CA LEU A 321 4.15 7.91 23.43
C LEU A 321 5.41 8.19 24.26
N THR A 322 5.42 9.27 25.02
CA THR A 322 6.53 9.59 25.93
C THR A 322 6.72 8.48 26.96
N ALA A 323 5.65 8.05 27.62
CA ALA A 323 5.71 6.95 28.58
C ALA A 323 6.23 5.63 27.96
N LEU A 324 5.85 5.32 26.71
CA LEU A 324 6.39 4.17 25.98
C LEU A 324 7.89 4.32 25.68
N TRP A 325 8.36 5.52 25.35
CA TRP A 325 9.78 5.77 25.16
C TRP A 325 10.59 5.67 26.46
N ASP A 326 10.02 6.09 27.60
CA ASP A 326 10.64 5.94 28.92
C ASP A 326 10.79 4.46 29.30
N LYS A 327 9.78 3.64 28.98
CA LYS A 327 9.89 2.18 29.10
C LYS A 327 10.96 1.61 28.16
N ALA A 328 10.94 2.03 26.88
CA ALA A 328 11.94 1.58 25.91
C ALA A 328 13.36 1.94 26.35
N ALA A 329 13.57 3.10 26.97
CA ALA A 329 14.86 3.55 27.46
C ALA A 329 15.55 2.59 28.42
N LYS A 330 14.76 1.85 29.21
CA LYS A 330 15.26 0.88 30.19
C LYS A 330 15.74 -0.43 29.53
N HIS A 331 15.34 -0.66 28.28
CA HIS A 331 15.62 -1.92 27.55
C HIS A 331 16.54 -1.71 26.34
N LEU A 332 16.61 -0.48 25.82
CA LEU A 332 17.45 -0.19 24.65
C LEU A 332 18.91 0.03 25.08
N PRO A 333 19.90 -0.54 24.33
CA PRO A 333 21.29 -0.19 24.52
C PRO A 333 21.54 1.31 24.39
N LEU A 334 22.50 1.87 25.17
CA LEU A 334 22.85 3.30 25.13
C LEU A 334 23.19 3.82 23.73
N LYS A 335 23.87 2.99 22.92
CA LYS A 335 24.24 3.27 21.52
C LYS A 335 23.44 2.42 20.53
N ALA A 336 22.13 2.24 20.75
CA ALA A 336 21.28 1.48 19.85
C ALA A 336 21.18 2.15 18.48
N GLU A 337 21.54 1.42 17.41
CA GLU A 337 21.26 1.85 16.04
C GLU A 337 19.84 1.46 15.66
N ILE A 338 18.93 2.44 15.66
CA ILE A 338 17.51 2.24 15.37
C ILE A 338 17.26 2.30 13.86
N LEU A 339 16.94 1.17 13.26
CA LEU A 339 16.72 1.06 11.82
C LEU A 339 15.30 1.45 11.41
N ARG A 340 14.31 1.16 12.26
CA ARG A 340 12.90 1.45 11.97
C ARG A 340 12.18 1.77 13.28
N VAL A 341 11.22 2.69 13.17
CA VAL A 341 10.28 3.03 14.25
C VAL A 341 8.86 3.07 13.69
N GLY A 342 7.90 2.70 14.51
CA GLY A 342 6.49 2.82 14.12
C GLY A 342 5.56 2.82 15.32
N VAL A 343 4.41 3.42 15.09
CA VAL A 343 3.33 3.59 16.04
C VAL A 343 2.04 3.02 15.48
N THR A 344 1.17 2.54 16.36
CA THR A 344 -0.13 2.00 15.97
C THR A 344 -1.16 2.36 17.02
N LEU A 345 -2.20 3.08 16.61
CA LEU A 345 -3.41 3.31 17.39
C LEU A 345 -4.40 2.20 17.05
N HIS A 346 -4.88 1.50 18.05
CA HIS A 346 -5.79 0.35 17.88
C HIS A 346 -6.77 0.22 19.05
N ARG A 347 -7.58 -0.85 19.10
CA ARG A 347 -8.80 -0.94 19.92
C ARG A 347 -9.70 0.26 19.61
N LEU A 348 -10.04 0.39 18.31
CA LEU A 348 -10.80 1.53 17.84
C LEU A 348 -12.27 1.43 18.25
N SER A 349 -12.84 2.55 18.68
CA SER A 349 -14.27 2.76 18.85
C SER A 349 -14.74 3.88 17.91
N ALA A 350 -15.91 3.71 17.32
CA ALA A 350 -16.52 4.78 16.50
C ALA A 350 -17.01 5.92 17.41
N ALA A 351 -17.06 7.14 16.89
CA ALA A 351 -17.42 8.32 17.67
C ALA A 351 -18.80 8.19 18.38
N HIS A 352 -19.75 7.54 17.72
CA HIS A 352 -21.11 7.32 18.28
C HIS A 352 -21.16 6.18 19.33
N ALA A 353 -20.10 5.39 19.47
CA ALA A 353 -20.03 4.26 20.41
C ALA A 353 -19.01 4.52 21.53
N ARG A 354 -18.57 5.77 21.72
CA ARG A 354 -17.65 6.16 22.79
C ARG A 354 -18.36 6.03 24.15
N GLN A 355 -17.79 5.24 25.02
CA GLN A 355 -18.18 5.18 26.43
C GLN A 355 -17.24 6.09 27.22
N LEU A 356 -17.81 7.02 27.99
CA LEU A 356 -17.07 7.87 28.91
C LEU A 356 -16.77 7.09 30.19
N ASP A 357 -15.61 7.33 30.78
CA ASP A 357 -15.29 6.77 32.10
C ASP A 357 -15.97 7.62 33.17
N LEU A 358 -16.87 7.02 33.93
CA LEU A 358 -17.63 7.72 34.99
C LEU A 358 -16.79 8.00 36.24
N LEU A 359 -15.61 7.39 36.36
CA LEU A 359 -14.75 7.51 37.54
C LEU A 359 -13.59 8.52 37.31
N GLU A 360 -13.25 8.84 36.08
CA GLU A 360 -12.24 9.84 35.73
C GLU A 360 -12.90 11.21 35.46
N ASN A 361 -12.60 12.18 36.32
CA ASN A 361 -13.16 13.55 36.28
C ASN A 361 -12.39 14.49 35.32
N ASP A 362 -11.78 13.97 34.26
CA ASP A 362 -10.93 14.70 33.31
C ASP A 362 -11.63 15.10 32.00
N ASP A 363 -12.94 14.93 31.90
CA ASP A 363 -13.70 15.09 30.65
C ASP A 363 -13.60 16.51 30.05
N GLU A 364 -13.56 17.58 30.90
CA GLU A 364 -13.40 18.93 30.39
C GLU A 364 -12.03 19.18 29.78
N GLU A 365 -10.95 18.70 30.39
CA GLU A 365 -9.60 18.83 29.85
C GLU A 365 -9.44 18.02 28.55
N ARG A 366 -9.99 16.82 28.50
CA ARG A 366 -10.02 15.96 27.31
C ARG A 366 -10.77 16.63 26.15
N GLN A 367 -11.96 17.19 26.42
CA GLN A 367 -12.74 17.91 25.41
C GLN A 367 -11.97 19.13 24.87
N ARG A 368 -11.30 19.88 25.74
CA ARG A 368 -10.45 21.01 25.32
C ARG A 368 -9.31 20.55 24.41
N CYS A 369 -8.63 19.45 24.75
CA CYS A 369 -7.57 18.87 23.93
C CYS A 369 -8.09 18.32 22.59
N GLU A 370 -9.29 17.76 22.54
CA GLU A 370 -9.93 17.30 21.31
C GLU A 370 -10.30 18.48 20.39
N VAL A 371 -10.88 19.55 20.96
CA VAL A 371 -11.18 20.80 20.23
C VAL A 371 -9.89 21.44 19.69
N LEU A 372 -8.84 21.51 20.51
CA LEU A 372 -7.54 22.04 20.10
C LEU A 372 -6.94 21.23 18.95
N SER A 373 -6.93 19.90 19.05
CA SER A 373 -6.40 19.03 18.00
C SER A 373 -7.16 19.19 16.68
N THR A 374 -8.49 19.32 16.75
CA THR A 374 -9.35 19.56 15.60
C THR A 374 -9.10 20.93 14.96
N ALA A 375 -8.90 21.97 15.78
CA ALA A 375 -8.57 23.32 15.31
C ALA A 375 -7.19 23.35 14.61
N ILE A 376 -6.18 22.66 15.17
CA ILE A 376 -4.86 22.50 14.54
C ILE A 376 -4.99 21.81 13.18
N ASP A 377 -5.76 20.72 13.10
CA ASP A 377 -5.99 20.01 11.85
C ASP A 377 -6.67 20.92 10.80
N ALA A 378 -7.66 21.71 11.21
CA ALA A 378 -8.37 22.64 10.34
C ALA A 378 -7.45 23.75 9.80
N LEU A 379 -6.62 24.36 10.67
CA LEU A 379 -5.65 25.38 10.26
C LEU A 379 -4.62 24.81 9.28
N ASN A 380 -4.02 23.66 9.57
CA ASN A 380 -3.04 23.05 8.71
C ASN A 380 -3.64 22.66 7.34
N ARG A 381 -4.91 22.21 7.31
CA ARG A 381 -5.65 21.93 6.08
C ARG A 381 -5.91 23.19 5.27
N LYS A 382 -6.35 24.28 5.92
CA LYS A 382 -6.61 25.58 5.27
C LYS A 382 -5.39 26.11 4.53
N PHE A 383 -4.21 25.98 5.13
CA PHE A 383 -2.96 26.46 4.54
C PHE A 383 -2.23 25.43 3.67
N GLY A 384 -2.72 24.19 3.55
CA GLY A 384 -2.10 23.12 2.77
C GLY A 384 -0.70 22.74 3.22
N LYS A 385 -0.32 23.13 4.44
CA LYS A 385 0.99 22.86 5.06
C LYS A 385 0.87 22.89 6.58
N ARG A 386 1.88 22.36 7.26
CA ARG A 386 1.94 22.39 8.71
C ARG A 386 2.34 23.79 9.21
N VAL A 387 1.37 24.54 9.69
CA VAL A 387 1.58 25.89 10.28
C VAL A 387 1.53 25.87 11.80
N VAL A 388 0.84 24.89 12.41
CA VAL A 388 0.74 24.72 13.86
C VAL A 388 1.03 23.27 14.23
N THR A 389 1.80 23.07 15.30
CA THR A 389 2.10 21.74 15.87
C THR A 389 1.99 21.79 17.40
N LEU A 390 1.66 20.66 18.00
CA LEU A 390 1.72 20.49 19.44
C LEU A 390 3.15 20.06 19.83
N GLY A 391 3.90 20.99 20.46
CA GLY A 391 5.29 20.79 20.88
C GLY A 391 6.33 20.89 19.76
N PRO A 392 7.60 20.55 20.04
CA PRO A 392 8.68 20.74 19.09
C PRO A 392 8.52 19.91 17.84
N TRP A 393 8.84 20.50 16.71
CA TRP A 393 8.83 19.84 15.41
C TRP A 393 10.16 20.04 14.68
N THR A 394 10.74 18.93 14.24
CA THR A 394 11.94 18.92 13.40
C THR A 394 11.57 18.34 12.04
N PRO A 395 11.86 19.05 10.94
CA PRO A 395 11.61 18.51 9.60
C PRO A 395 12.38 17.21 9.43
N PRO A 396 11.72 16.12 9.01
CA PRO A 396 12.42 14.86 8.73
C PRO A 396 13.26 15.01 7.46
N PRO A 397 14.29 14.16 7.26
CA PRO A 397 15.05 14.11 6.02
C PRO A 397 14.12 13.97 4.81
N GLY A 398 14.34 14.81 3.78
CA GLY A 398 13.47 14.85 2.60
C GLY A 398 12.18 15.64 2.79
N GLY A 399 12.07 16.46 3.86
CA GLY A 399 11.02 17.47 4.04
C GLY A 399 9.67 16.96 4.54
N TYR A 400 9.41 15.65 4.60
CA TYR A 400 8.16 15.10 5.11
C TYR A 400 8.35 13.72 5.78
N ALA A 401 7.60 13.46 6.83
CA ALA A 401 7.58 12.16 7.49
C ALA A 401 6.66 11.21 6.75
N GLY A 402 7.20 10.61 5.70
CA GLY A 402 6.66 9.44 5.03
C GLY A 402 5.17 9.41 4.75
N GLY A 403 4.74 10.00 3.64
CA GLY A 403 3.60 9.48 2.91
C GLY A 403 4.07 8.26 2.15
N LYS A 404 4.22 7.11 2.81
CA LYS A 404 4.43 5.90 2.04
C LYS A 404 3.13 5.58 1.33
N ILE A 405 3.21 5.45 0.03
CA ILE A 405 2.23 4.74 -0.75
C ILE A 405 2.31 3.29 -0.27
N ALA A 406 1.38 2.92 0.60
CA ALA A 406 1.21 1.53 1.00
C ALA A 406 0.27 0.88 0.00
N TYR A 407 0.47 -0.40 -0.30
CA TYR A 407 -0.32 -1.16 -1.27
C TYR A 407 -1.84 -0.98 -1.10
N ASN A 408 -2.33 -0.78 0.11
CA ASN A 408 -3.76 -0.65 0.40
C ASN A 408 -4.18 0.78 0.74
N ARG A 409 -3.34 1.78 0.49
CA ARG A 409 -3.65 3.16 0.84
C ARG A 409 -2.95 4.15 -0.07
N ILE A 410 -3.76 4.93 -0.77
CA ILE A 410 -3.30 6.10 -1.48
C ILE A 410 -3.27 7.26 -0.49
N PRO A 411 -2.12 7.96 -0.33
CA PRO A 411 -2.04 9.09 0.57
C PRO A 411 -2.91 10.24 0.07
N SER A 412 -3.56 10.95 0.98
CA SER A 412 -4.20 12.23 0.69
C SER A 412 -3.15 13.36 0.62
N ALA A 413 -3.51 14.52 0.08
CA ALA A 413 -2.62 15.69 0.07
C ALA A 413 -2.13 16.03 1.48
N GLU A 414 -2.99 15.87 2.49
CA GLU A 414 -2.69 16.11 3.91
C GLU A 414 -1.59 15.19 4.49
N ASP A 415 -1.32 14.05 3.88
CA ASP A 415 -0.29 13.13 4.36
C ASP A 415 1.14 13.62 4.07
N PHE A 416 1.30 14.70 3.28
CA PHE A 416 2.60 15.23 2.87
C PHE A 416 3.09 16.39 3.74
N TRP A 417 2.27 16.89 4.61
CA TRP A 417 2.63 17.97 5.54
C TRP A 417 2.28 17.68 7.01
#